data_ec14f20bd3f46d2a7c7be885d04f55b1
#
_entry.id   ec14f20bd3f46d2a7c7be885d04f55b1
#
_cell.length_a   1.000
_cell.length_b   1.000
_cell.length_c   1.000
_cell.angle_alpha   90.00
_cell.angle_beta   90.00
_cell.angle_gamma   90.00
#
_symmetry.space_group_name_H-M   'P 1'
#
loop_
_entity.id
_entity.type
_entity.pdbx_description
1 polymer ?
#
loop_
_entity_poly.entity_id
_entity_poly.type
_entity_poly.pdbx_seq_one_letter_code
_entity_poly.pdbx_strand_id
1 'polypeptide(L)'
;MLNMSKILMVGSGPVAIQLARLCHLHGEHIVDMVSRVHASTKSKRVFDAYQRDGFFSVMTQNDAHQCFSGKFTVRHFFKDVKDITEYYDVVILACTADAYRPILQQLSKSTLKRIKQIILVSPTLGSHMLVKQFLSDVHCEGEVISFSTYLGDTRIFDKAQPHCVLTTRVKSKLFVGSTQSQSMTLCKLKSLFDYLNIELTTMDTPLHAEIHNSSLYVHPPLFMNQFSLKAVFEGTKVPVYVYKLFPEGPITMTLIHEMRLMWQEMMMILKKIKGTFGQSSKVYGERKLPYTL
;
A
#
# COMPACT_ATOMS: atom_id res chain seq x y z
N MET A 1 -26.35 -6.77 -0.82
CA MET A 1 -25.95 -5.88 -1.93
C MET A 1 -24.83 -4.97 -1.44
N LEU A 2 -23.68 -4.98 -2.08
CA LEU A 2 -22.63 -4.00 -1.85
C LEU A 2 -23.14 -2.66 -2.40
N ASN A 3 -23.35 -1.67 -1.52
CA ASN A 3 -23.75 -0.35 -2.00
C ASN A 3 -22.66 0.20 -2.92
N MET A 4 -23.08 0.71 -4.07
CA MET A 4 -22.22 1.43 -5.01
C MET A 4 -21.45 2.53 -4.26
N SER A 5 -20.14 2.51 -4.38
CA SER A 5 -19.26 3.53 -3.76
C SER A 5 -18.46 4.24 -4.84
N LYS A 6 -18.24 5.54 -4.66
CA LYS A 6 -17.29 6.31 -5.46
C LYS A 6 -15.91 6.20 -4.84
N ILE A 7 -14.97 5.66 -5.57
CA ILE A 7 -13.60 5.37 -5.12
C ILE A 7 -12.61 6.24 -5.88
N LEU A 8 -11.77 6.96 -5.15
CA LEU A 8 -10.60 7.64 -5.71
C LEU A 8 -9.35 6.79 -5.44
N MET A 9 -8.76 6.25 -6.49
CA MET A 9 -7.47 5.57 -6.46
C MET A 9 -6.35 6.58 -6.67
N VAL A 10 -5.54 6.79 -5.64
CA VAL A 10 -4.41 7.72 -5.68
C VAL A 10 -3.13 6.98 -6.02
N GLY A 11 -2.61 7.23 -7.19
CA GLY A 11 -1.45 6.56 -7.78
C GLY A 11 -1.77 5.95 -9.13
N SER A 12 -0.74 5.75 -9.94
CA SER A 12 -0.81 5.08 -11.25
C SER A 12 0.29 4.04 -11.42
N GLY A 13 0.90 3.61 -10.31
CA GLY A 13 1.85 2.52 -10.30
C GLY A 13 1.17 1.15 -10.45
N PRO A 14 1.96 0.07 -10.64
CA PRO A 14 1.44 -1.27 -10.84
C PRO A 14 0.45 -1.71 -9.78
N VAL A 15 0.72 -1.39 -8.50
CA VAL A 15 -0.17 -1.72 -7.38
C VAL A 15 -1.52 -0.98 -7.49
N ALA A 16 -1.51 0.29 -7.88
CA ALA A 16 -2.74 1.07 -8.07
C ALA A 16 -3.60 0.48 -9.19
N ILE A 17 -2.99 0.10 -10.32
CA ILE A 17 -3.68 -0.51 -11.46
C ILE A 17 -4.28 -1.87 -11.04
N GLN A 18 -3.53 -2.70 -10.31
CA GLN A 18 -4.03 -3.98 -9.79
C GLN A 18 -5.23 -3.78 -8.86
N LEU A 19 -5.16 -2.82 -7.92
CA LEU A 19 -6.25 -2.56 -6.98
C LEU A 19 -7.47 -1.95 -7.66
N ALA A 20 -7.28 -1.08 -8.66
CA ALA A 20 -8.38 -0.57 -9.45
C ALA A 20 -9.12 -1.71 -10.18
N ARG A 21 -8.39 -2.69 -10.73
CA ARG A 21 -8.99 -3.92 -11.29
C ARG A 21 -9.82 -4.69 -10.26
N LEU A 22 -9.32 -4.82 -9.03
CA LEU A 22 -10.05 -5.47 -7.93
C LEU A 22 -11.37 -4.76 -7.60
N CYS A 23 -11.36 -3.43 -7.57
CA CYS A 23 -12.58 -2.66 -7.34
C CYS A 23 -13.65 -2.92 -8.43
N HIS A 24 -13.21 -3.20 -9.65
CA HIS A 24 -14.13 -3.57 -10.76
C HIS A 24 -14.66 -5.00 -10.68
N LEU A 25 -13.92 -5.90 -10.04
CA LEU A 25 -14.35 -7.31 -9.92
C LEU A 25 -15.43 -7.50 -8.86
N HIS A 26 -15.48 -6.63 -7.86
CA HIS A 26 -16.24 -6.90 -6.65
C HIS A 26 -17.41 -5.93 -6.40
N GLY A 27 -18.01 -5.43 -7.43
CA GLY A 27 -19.21 -4.62 -7.32
C GLY A 27 -19.30 -3.52 -8.35
N GLU A 28 -20.42 -2.81 -8.33
CA GLU A 28 -20.69 -1.66 -9.20
C GLU A 28 -20.04 -0.39 -8.64
N HIS A 29 -18.71 -0.45 -8.32
CA HIS A 29 -17.99 0.72 -7.84
C HIS A 29 -17.63 1.65 -9.00
N ILE A 30 -17.79 2.95 -8.76
CA ILE A 30 -17.26 3.98 -9.67
C ILE A 30 -15.84 4.28 -9.25
N VAL A 31 -14.87 3.97 -10.11
CA VAL A 31 -13.45 4.17 -9.83
C VAL A 31 -12.92 5.29 -10.69
N ASP A 32 -12.35 6.30 -10.04
CA ASP A 32 -11.51 7.31 -10.67
C ASP A 32 -10.06 7.12 -10.19
N MET A 33 -9.12 7.48 -11.05
CA MET A 33 -7.70 7.45 -10.71
C MET A 33 -7.11 8.86 -10.80
N VAL A 34 -6.11 9.12 -9.96
CA VAL A 34 -5.31 10.35 -10.04
C VAL A 34 -3.83 10.03 -10.01
N SER A 35 -3.07 10.73 -10.82
CA SER A 35 -1.64 10.57 -10.95
C SER A 35 -0.96 11.95 -10.91
N ARG A 36 0.26 12.02 -10.36
CA ARG A 36 1.07 13.25 -10.39
C ARG A 36 1.86 13.32 -11.71
N VAL A 37 1.18 13.60 -12.82
CA VAL A 37 1.77 13.60 -14.17
C VAL A 37 2.91 14.60 -14.28
N HIS A 38 2.75 15.78 -13.68
CA HIS A 38 3.75 16.85 -13.73
C HIS A 38 4.97 16.60 -12.82
N ALA A 39 4.82 15.77 -11.79
CA ALA A 39 5.88 15.49 -10.81
C ALA A 39 6.65 14.19 -11.08
N SER A 40 6.22 13.36 -12.04
CA SER A 40 6.79 12.04 -12.27
C SER A 40 6.74 11.63 -13.74
N THR A 41 7.91 11.42 -14.34
CA THR A 41 8.03 10.89 -15.72
C THR A 41 7.37 9.51 -15.86
N LYS A 42 7.41 8.68 -14.80
CA LYS A 42 6.75 7.36 -14.79
C LYS A 42 5.23 7.52 -14.85
N SER A 43 4.68 8.39 -14.03
CA SER A 43 3.25 8.70 -14.01
C SER A 43 2.78 9.28 -15.36
N LYS A 44 3.56 10.16 -15.96
CA LYS A 44 3.27 10.72 -17.28
C LYS A 44 3.16 9.63 -18.34
N ARG A 45 4.12 8.70 -18.39
CA ARG A 45 4.09 7.59 -19.36
C ARG A 45 2.84 6.72 -19.22
N VAL A 46 2.44 6.40 -17.99
CA VAL A 46 1.22 5.62 -17.74
C VAL A 46 -0.02 6.39 -18.18
N PHE A 47 -0.07 7.68 -17.88
CA PHE A 47 -1.19 8.54 -18.27
C PHE A 47 -1.31 8.62 -19.80
N ASP A 48 -0.22 8.93 -20.49
CA ASP A 48 -0.20 9.07 -21.94
C ASP A 48 -0.58 7.74 -22.63
N ALA A 49 -0.12 6.60 -22.10
CA ALA A 49 -0.47 5.28 -22.63
C ALA A 49 -1.97 4.97 -22.43
N TYR A 50 -2.54 5.28 -21.27
CA TYR A 50 -3.97 5.12 -21.02
C TYR A 50 -4.80 6.02 -21.94
N GLN A 51 -4.40 7.29 -22.14
CA GLN A 51 -5.12 8.20 -23.04
C GLN A 51 -5.11 7.71 -24.49
N ARG A 52 -4.04 7.07 -24.92
CA ARG A 52 -3.89 6.51 -26.28
C ARG A 52 -4.76 5.26 -26.46
N ASP A 53 -4.73 4.34 -25.49
CA ASP A 53 -5.26 2.98 -25.63
C ASP A 53 -6.65 2.81 -24.99
N GLY A 54 -7.04 3.71 -24.07
CA GLY A 54 -8.37 3.77 -23.45
C GLY A 54 -8.63 2.72 -22.36
N PHE A 55 -7.63 1.94 -21.95
CA PHE A 55 -7.80 0.88 -20.93
C PHE A 55 -6.55 0.69 -20.08
N PHE A 56 -6.73 0.07 -18.92
CA PHE A 56 -5.69 -0.60 -18.13
C PHE A 56 -5.79 -2.10 -18.32
N SER A 57 -4.67 -2.82 -18.17
CA SER A 57 -4.65 -4.27 -18.21
C SER A 57 -3.87 -4.86 -17.05
N VAL A 58 -4.43 -5.86 -16.40
CA VAL A 58 -3.76 -6.69 -15.40
C VAL A 58 -3.65 -8.10 -15.95
N MET A 59 -2.47 -8.67 -15.89
CA MET A 59 -2.17 -10.07 -16.17
C MET A 59 -1.64 -10.73 -14.92
N THR A 60 -1.82 -12.03 -14.81
CA THR A 60 -1.25 -12.84 -13.73
C THR A 60 -0.39 -13.95 -14.30
N GLN A 61 0.71 -14.24 -13.61
CA GLN A 61 1.61 -15.32 -13.99
C GLN A 61 1.11 -16.68 -13.48
N ASN A 62 0.29 -16.68 -12.41
CA ASN A 62 -0.21 -17.90 -11.77
C ASN A 62 -1.70 -18.07 -12.07
N ASP A 63 -2.08 -19.25 -12.57
CA ASP A 63 -3.47 -19.61 -12.90
C ASP A 63 -4.40 -19.52 -11.68
N ALA A 64 -3.91 -19.82 -10.48
CA ALA A 64 -4.70 -19.69 -9.25
C ALA A 64 -5.22 -18.26 -9.00
N HIS A 65 -4.61 -17.26 -9.64
CA HIS A 65 -4.98 -15.85 -9.51
C HIS A 65 -5.52 -15.25 -10.80
N GLN A 66 -5.93 -16.08 -11.75
CA GLN A 66 -6.45 -15.63 -13.05
C GLN A 66 -7.66 -14.70 -12.93
N CYS A 67 -8.40 -14.75 -11.83
CA CYS A 67 -9.51 -13.84 -11.54
C CYS A 67 -9.08 -12.36 -11.51
N PHE A 68 -7.82 -12.04 -11.24
CA PHE A 68 -7.29 -10.67 -11.30
C PHE A 68 -7.05 -10.18 -12.74
N SER A 69 -6.90 -11.10 -13.69
CA SER A 69 -6.57 -10.74 -15.07
C SER A 69 -7.74 -10.05 -15.74
N GLY A 70 -7.42 -9.18 -16.69
CA GLY A 70 -8.40 -8.55 -17.56
C GLY A 70 -8.09 -7.08 -17.84
N LYS A 71 -8.79 -6.56 -18.86
CA LYS A 71 -8.81 -5.15 -19.22
C LYS A 71 -9.94 -4.45 -18.48
N PHE A 72 -9.74 -3.17 -18.14
CA PHE A 72 -10.75 -2.35 -17.51
C PHE A 72 -10.52 -0.87 -17.82
N THR A 73 -11.53 -0.07 -17.62
CA THR A 73 -11.48 1.39 -17.75
C THR A 73 -11.80 2.04 -16.40
N VAL A 74 -11.35 3.25 -16.19
CA VAL A 74 -11.78 4.09 -15.08
C VAL A 74 -12.66 5.21 -15.62
N ARG A 75 -13.56 5.72 -14.79
CA ARG A 75 -14.46 6.80 -15.23
C ARG A 75 -13.65 8.05 -15.61
N HIS A 76 -12.73 8.48 -14.71
CA HIS A 76 -11.80 9.57 -14.97
C HIS A 76 -10.38 9.18 -14.55
N PHE A 77 -9.40 9.64 -15.33
CA PHE A 77 -8.01 9.57 -14.94
C PHE A 77 -7.43 10.99 -14.91
N PHE A 78 -7.31 11.55 -13.71
CA PHE A 78 -6.85 12.92 -13.48
C PHE A 78 -5.32 13.03 -13.56
N LYS A 79 -4.83 14.15 -14.09
CA LYS A 79 -3.41 14.47 -14.17
C LYS A 79 -2.83 14.97 -12.86
N ASP A 80 -3.68 15.64 -12.06
CA ASP A 80 -3.33 16.23 -10.78
C ASP A 80 -4.48 16.12 -9.80
N VAL A 81 -4.17 16.13 -8.51
CA VAL A 81 -5.17 16.11 -7.42
C VAL A 81 -6.05 17.35 -7.46
N LYS A 82 -5.51 18.48 -7.93
CA LYS A 82 -6.24 19.76 -8.07
C LYS A 82 -7.34 19.71 -9.13
N ASP A 83 -7.27 18.77 -10.08
CA ASP A 83 -8.28 18.62 -11.12
C ASP A 83 -9.53 17.90 -10.59
N ILE A 84 -9.49 17.41 -9.35
CA ILE A 84 -10.59 16.66 -8.74
C ILE A 84 -11.66 17.63 -8.25
N THR A 85 -12.83 17.55 -8.88
CA THR A 85 -14.03 18.32 -8.52
C THR A 85 -15.13 17.46 -7.91
N GLU A 86 -14.97 16.14 -8.01
CA GLU A 86 -15.94 15.13 -7.57
C GLU A 86 -15.81 14.80 -6.07
N TYR A 87 -16.87 14.19 -5.55
CA TYR A 87 -16.87 13.66 -4.17
C TYR A 87 -16.67 12.15 -4.20
N TYR A 88 -15.97 11.64 -3.18
CA TYR A 88 -15.65 10.23 -3.03
C TYR A 88 -16.04 9.73 -1.65
N ASP A 89 -16.55 8.50 -1.60
CA ASP A 89 -16.80 7.79 -0.35
C ASP A 89 -15.50 7.19 0.20
N VAL A 90 -14.65 6.69 -0.70
CA VAL A 90 -13.41 5.98 -0.37
C VAL A 90 -12.24 6.58 -1.12
N VAL A 91 -11.14 6.82 -0.42
CA VAL A 91 -9.84 7.18 -1.01
C VAL A 91 -8.85 6.07 -0.72
N ILE A 92 -8.24 5.50 -1.77
CA ILE A 92 -7.21 4.46 -1.65
C ILE A 92 -5.86 5.08 -2.00
N LEU A 93 -4.97 5.17 -1.00
CA LEU A 93 -3.63 5.71 -1.16
C LEU A 93 -2.67 4.59 -1.58
N ALA A 94 -2.52 4.40 -2.88
CA ALA A 94 -1.61 3.44 -3.51
C ALA A 94 -0.32 4.13 -3.98
N CYS A 95 0.25 4.94 -3.11
CA CYS A 95 1.50 5.69 -3.29
C CYS A 95 2.41 5.52 -2.07
N THR A 96 3.59 6.11 -2.09
CA THR A 96 4.53 6.07 -0.97
C THR A 96 4.04 6.93 0.21
N ALA A 97 4.36 6.55 1.43
CA ALA A 97 3.82 7.16 2.66
C ALA A 97 4.15 8.66 2.81
N ASP A 98 5.30 9.10 2.29
CA ASP A 98 5.71 10.51 2.25
C ASP A 98 4.74 11.39 1.43
N ALA A 99 4.02 10.80 0.50
CA ALA A 99 3.06 11.49 -0.35
C ALA A 99 1.65 11.64 0.26
N TYR A 100 1.33 10.92 1.33
CA TYR A 100 -0.03 10.89 1.88
C TYR A 100 -0.52 12.29 2.28
N ARG A 101 0.20 12.96 3.18
CA ARG A 101 -0.18 14.31 3.65
C ARG A 101 -0.18 15.35 2.52
N PRO A 102 0.86 15.47 1.68
CA PRO A 102 0.86 16.39 0.54
C PRO A 102 -0.29 16.20 -0.44
N ILE A 103 -0.73 14.97 -0.65
CA ILE A 103 -1.87 14.66 -1.53
C ILE A 103 -3.18 15.07 -0.87
N LEU A 104 -3.41 14.68 0.38
CA LEU A 104 -4.64 15.03 1.10
C LEU A 104 -4.80 16.53 1.26
N GLN A 105 -3.71 17.28 1.44
CA GLN A 105 -3.72 18.76 1.52
C GLN A 105 -4.19 19.44 0.21
N GLN A 106 -4.08 18.77 -0.92
CA GLN A 106 -4.50 19.30 -2.22
C GLN A 106 -5.99 19.04 -2.52
N LEU A 107 -6.62 18.13 -1.80
CA LEU A 107 -8.06 17.89 -1.92
C LEU A 107 -8.84 19.06 -1.30
N SER A 108 -9.96 19.43 -1.94
CA SER A 108 -10.82 20.49 -1.41
C SER A 108 -11.41 20.09 -0.05
N LYS A 109 -11.68 21.09 0.81
CA LYS A 109 -12.35 20.82 2.10
C LYS A 109 -13.71 20.15 1.92
N SER A 110 -14.44 20.47 0.86
CA SER A 110 -15.75 19.87 0.54
C SER A 110 -15.59 18.39 0.16
N THR A 111 -14.54 18.03 -0.58
CA THR A 111 -14.21 16.63 -0.90
C THR A 111 -13.82 15.86 0.37
N LEU A 112 -12.91 16.43 1.17
CA LEU A 112 -12.43 15.80 2.41
C LEU A 112 -13.56 15.47 3.39
N LYS A 113 -14.53 16.36 3.56
CA LYS A 113 -15.68 16.16 4.45
C LYS A 113 -16.61 15.01 4.04
N ARG A 114 -16.55 14.58 2.79
CA ARG A 114 -17.39 13.49 2.28
C ARG A 114 -16.71 12.14 2.27
N ILE A 115 -15.39 12.11 2.48
CA ILE A 115 -14.62 10.86 2.55
C ILE A 115 -15.01 10.12 3.82
N LYS A 116 -15.54 8.92 3.65
CA LYS A 116 -15.90 8.01 4.74
C LYS A 116 -14.73 7.12 5.15
N GLN A 117 -13.94 6.68 4.17
CA GLN A 117 -12.78 5.80 4.39
C GLN A 117 -11.54 6.27 3.64
N ILE A 118 -10.39 6.18 4.30
CA ILE A 118 -9.07 6.30 3.67
C ILE A 118 -8.33 4.99 3.88
N ILE A 119 -7.95 4.33 2.79
CA ILE A 119 -7.26 3.04 2.81
C ILE A 119 -5.80 3.24 2.45
N LEU A 120 -4.89 2.85 3.36
CA LEU A 120 -3.45 2.87 3.17
C LEU A 120 -2.98 1.49 2.72
N VAL A 121 -2.48 1.40 1.49
CA VAL A 121 -2.17 0.10 0.86
C VAL A 121 -0.83 -0.45 1.32
N SER A 122 0.18 0.39 1.40
CA SER A 122 1.53 0.00 1.84
C SER A 122 2.12 1.09 2.73
N PRO A 123 1.56 1.27 3.92
CA PRO A 123 2.02 2.26 4.86
C PRO A 123 3.38 1.90 5.47
N THR A 124 4.07 2.90 5.98
CA THR A 124 5.15 2.74 6.96
C THR A 124 4.57 2.80 8.37
N LEU A 125 5.36 2.44 9.38
CA LEU A 125 4.93 2.48 10.78
C LEU A 125 4.46 3.89 11.17
N GLY A 126 3.24 4.00 11.70
CA GLY A 126 2.63 5.27 12.13
C GLY A 126 1.97 6.08 11.00
N SER A 127 1.95 5.60 9.77
CA SER A 127 1.34 6.33 8.63
C SER A 127 -0.13 6.69 8.87
N HIS A 128 -0.91 5.80 9.47
CA HIS A 128 -2.31 6.09 9.82
C HIS A 128 -2.43 7.25 10.82
N MET A 129 -1.46 7.41 11.73
CA MET A 129 -1.46 8.51 12.71
C MET A 129 -1.29 9.86 12.01
N LEU A 130 -0.41 9.95 11.00
CA LEU A 130 -0.24 11.15 10.18
C LEU A 130 -1.53 11.51 9.43
N VAL A 131 -2.20 10.51 8.86
CA VAL A 131 -3.47 10.72 8.15
C VAL A 131 -4.58 11.11 9.13
N LYS A 132 -4.68 10.43 10.28
CA LYS A 132 -5.68 10.75 11.30
C LYS A 132 -5.48 12.15 11.89
N GLN A 133 -4.23 12.54 12.16
CA GLN A 133 -3.90 13.89 12.61
C GLN A 133 -4.32 14.92 11.58
N PHE A 134 -3.98 14.70 10.30
CA PHE A 134 -4.39 15.60 9.23
C PHE A 134 -5.92 15.75 9.14
N LEU A 135 -6.67 14.65 9.22
CA LEU A 135 -8.14 14.70 9.22
C LEU A 135 -8.68 15.50 10.40
N SER A 136 -8.09 15.34 11.59
CA SER A 136 -8.43 16.13 12.78
C SER A 136 -8.16 17.60 12.59
N ASP A 137 -6.99 17.97 12.04
CA ASP A 137 -6.58 19.36 11.79
C ASP A 137 -7.56 20.08 10.84
N VAL A 138 -8.18 19.37 9.90
CA VAL A 138 -9.15 19.91 8.93
C VAL A 138 -10.62 19.69 9.35
N HIS A 139 -10.84 19.20 10.57
CA HIS A 139 -12.18 18.87 11.11
C HIS A 139 -12.98 17.91 10.22
N CYS A 140 -12.33 16.84 9.80
CA CYS A 140 -12.93 15.76 9.03
C CYS A 140 -12.90 14.45 9.82
N GLU A 141 -14.00 13.71 9.77
CA GLU A 141 -14.14 12.41 10.41
C GLU A 141 -14.19 11.32 9.34
N GLY A 142 -13.07 10.63 9.16
CA GLY A 142 -12.98 9.49 8.26
C GLY A 142 -12.35 8.30 8.97
N GLU A 143 -12.83 7.10 8.63
CA GLU A 143 -12.19 5.87 9.03
C GLU A 143 -10.85 5.74 8.29
N VAL A 144 -9.77 5.46 9.01
CA VAL A 144 -8.47 5.15 8.39
C VAL A 144 -8.21 3.67 8.54
N ILE A 145 -7.97 3.01 7.42
CA ILE A 145 -7.70 1.57 7.33
C ILE A 145 -6.29 1.39 6.80
N SER A 146 -5.46 0.63 7.51
CA SER A 146 -4.11 0.30 7.06
C SER A 146 -3.96 -1.19 6.80
N PHE A 147 -3.45 -1.52 5.62
CA PHE A 147 -2.92 -2.85 5.35
C PHE A 147 -1.48 -2.96 5.83
N SER A 148 -1.00 -4.17 6.09
CA SER A 148 0.42 -4.40 6.38
C SER A 148 1.30 -4.11 5.16
N THR A 149 0.81 -4.42 3.97
CA THR A 149 1.53 -4.24 2.71
C THR A 149 0.58 -4.44 1.52
N TYR A 150 1.07 -4.20 0.30
CA TYR A 150 0.29 -4.43 -0.93
C TYR A 150 0.00 -5.92 -1.18
N LEU A 151 -1.07 -6.17 -1.93
CA LEU A 151 -1.65 -7.49 -2.19
C LEU A 151 -0.70 -8.48 -2.86
N GLY A 152 0.07 -8.04 -3.83
CA GLY A 152 0.93 -8.91 -4.62
C GLY A 152 2.06 -8.18 -5.32
N ASP A 153 3.09 -8.92 -5.71
CA ASP A 153 4.21 -8.40 -6.48
C ASP A 153 3.76 -8.14 -7.91
N THR A 154 3.49 -6.88 -8.20
CA THR A 154 2.96 -6.41 -9.49
C THR A 154 3.93 -5.45 -10.13
N ARG A 155 4.24 -5.67 -11.41
CA ARG A 155 5.24 -4.92 -12.17
C ARG A 155 4.66 -4.47 -13.50
N ILE A 156 5.27 -3.46 -14.11
CA ILE A 156 5.00 -3.12 -15.51
C ILE A 156 5.39 -4.33 -16.37
N PHE A 157 4.46 -4.80 -17.19
CA PHE A 157 4.68 -5.93 -18.09
C PHE A 157 5.67 -5.59 -19.20
N ASP A 158 5.44 -4.46 -19.86
CA ASP A 158 6.29 -3.94 -20.92
C ASP A 158 6.50 -2.42 -20.76
N LYS A 159 7.73 -1.96 -20.89
CA LYS A 159 8.07 -0.53 -20.82
C LYS A 159 7.38 0.31 -21.91
N ALA A 160 7.03 -0.30 -23.05
CA ALA A 160 6.26 0.33 -24.12
C ALA A 160 4.76 0.44 -23.79
N GLN A 161 4.27 -0.40 -22.89
CA GLN A 161 2.87 -0.45 -22.44
C GLN A 161 2.77 -0.30 -20.90
N PRO A 162 3.16 0.84 -20.33
CA PRO A 162 3.27 0.99 -18.87
C PRO A 162 1.91 0.97 -18.14
N HIS A 163 0.79 1.01 -18.84
CA HIS A 163 -0.57 0.82 -18.35
C HIS A 163 -0.99 -0.66 -18.28
N CYS A 164 -0.12 -1.58 -18.75
CA CYS A 164 -0.28 -3.03 -18.64
C CYS A 164 0.65 -3.57 -17.57
N VAL A 165 0.10 -4.27 -16.58
CA VAL A 165 0.85 -4.78 -15.43
C VAL A 165 0.74 -6.29 -15.32
N LEU A 166 1.79 -6.91 -14.79
CA LEU A 166 1.88 -8.35 -14.51
C LEU A 166 1.98 -8.56 -13.00
N THR A 167 1.04 -9.29 -12.42
CA THR A 167 1.13 -9.80 -11.07
C THR A 167 1.85 -11.15 -11.09
N THR A 168 3.06 -11.20 -10.56
CA THR A 168 3.88 -12.40 -10.55
C THR A 168 3.57 -13.30 -9.36
N ARG A 169 3.22 -12.69 -8.23
CA ARG A 169 2.89 -13.39 -6.99
C ARG A 169 1.86 -12.62 -6.19
N VAL A 170 0.87 -13.32 -5.66
CA VAL A 170 -0.11 -12.81 -4.70
C VAL A 170 0.26 -13.35 -3.32
N LYS A 171 0.11 -12.54 -2.29
CA LYS A 171 0.40 -12.94 -0.91
C LYS A 171 -0.72 -13.84 -0.40
N SER A 172 -0.36 -14.92 0.29
CA SER A 172 -1.32 -15.84 0.90
C SER A 172 -1.98 -15.25 2.15
N LYS A 173 -1.32 -14.27 2.79
CA LYS A 173 -1.80 -13.65 4.03
C LYS A 173 -1.47 -12.18 4.09
N LEU A 174 -2.43 -11.38 4.54
CA LEU A 174 -2.29 -9.95 4.82
C LEU A 174 -2.91 -9.61 6.18
N PHE A 175 -2.45 -8.50 6.75
CA PHE A 175 -3.01 -7.94 7.99
C PHE A 175 -3.64 -6.59 7.67
N VAL A 176 -4.76 -6.30 8.33
CA VAL A 176 -5.49 -5.04 8.16
C VAL A 176 -6.01 -4.56 9.50
N GLY A 177 -5.97 -3.27 9.74
CA GLY A 177 -6.52 -2.66 10.95
C GLY A 177 -7.27 -1.37 10.63
N SER A 178 -8.24 -1.03 11.45
CA SER A 178 -9.07 0.18 11.33
C SER A 178 -8.97 1.05 12.57
N THR A 179 -9.16 2.37 12.38
CA THR A 179 -9.36 3.32 13.49
C THR A 179 -10.72 3.21 14.14
N GLN A 180 -11.64 2.44 13.56
CA GLN A 180 -12.96 2.12 14.14
C GLN A 180 -12.96 0.70 14.70
N SER A 181 -13.41 0.53 15.94
CA SER A 181 -13.47 -0.77 16.61
C SER A 181 -14.45 -1.75 15.96
N GLN A 182 -15.51 -1.24 15.35
CA GLN A 182 -16.53 -2.01 14.63
C GLN A 182 -16.61 -1.51 13.17
N SER A 183 -15.63 -1.88 12.37
CA SER A 183 -15.57 -1.46 10.97
C SER A 183 -16.35 -2.40 10.07
N MET A 184 -17.45 -1.90 9.51
CA MET A 184 -18.16 -2.61 8.44
C MET A 184 -17.31 -2.77 7.18
N THR A 185 -16.36 -1.87 6.97
CA THR A 185 -15.44 -1.95 5.83
C THR A 185 -14.48 -3.12 5.97
N LEU A 186 -13.98 -3.40 7.19
CA LEU A 186 -13.17 -4.59 7.44
C LEU A 186 -13.93 -5.89 7.17
N CYS A 187 -15.21 -5.96 7.54
CA CYS A 187 -16.06 -7.11 7.25
C CYS A 187 -16.18 -7.35 5.73
N LYS A 188 -16.42 -6.27 4.96
CA LYS A 188 -16.51 -6.34 3.49
C LYS A 188 -15.17 -6.73 2.86
N LEU A 189 -14.08 -6.14 3.32
CA LEU A 189 -12.74 -6.50 2.85
C LEU A 189 -12.43 -7.97 3.14
N LYS A 190 -12.78 -8.47 4.33
CA LYS A 190 -12.59 -9.87 4.65
C LYS A 190 -13.32 -10.79 3.69
N SER A 191 -14.60 -10.54 3.40
CA SER A 191 -15.38 -11.32 2.43
C SER A 191 -14.77 -11.28 1.02
N LEU A 192 -14.24 -10.12 0.60
CA LEU A 192 -13.53 -9.99 -0.67
C LEU A 192 -12.27 -10.85 -0.71
N PHE A 193 -11.47 -10.78 0.34
CA PHE A 193 -10.20 -11.49 0.40
C PHE A 193 -10.40 -13.01 0.56
N ASP A 194 -11.45 -13.44 1.27
CA ASP A 194 -11.87 -14.85 1.33
C ASP A 194 -12.24 -15.38 -0.07
N TYR A 195 -12.99 -14.59 -0.85
CA TYR A 195 -13.29 -14.93 -2.26
C TYR A 195 -12.03 -15.05 -3.12
N LEU A 196 -10.98 -14.28 -2.82
CA LEU A 196 -9.71 -14.32 -3.52
C LEU A 196 -8.75 -15.41 -3.00
N ASN A 197 -9.17 -16.24 -2.04
CA ASN A 197 -8.35 -17.22 -1.34
C ASN A 197 -7.09 -16.61 -0.67
N ILE A 198 -7.25 -15.42 -0.09
CA ILE A 198 -6.20 -14.70 0.63
C ILE A 198 -6.64 -14.53 2.08
N GLU A 199 -5.86 -15.04 3.01
CA GLU A 199 -6.13 -14.86 4.44
C GLU A 199 -5.97 -13.38 4.83
N LEU A 200 -7.07 -12.71 5.16
CA LEU A 200 -7.05 -11.35 5.72
C LEU A 200 -7.28 -11.40 7.22
N THR A 201 -6.21 -11.19 7.97
CA THR A 201 -6.26 -11.15 9.45
C THR A 201 -6.54 -9.71 9.90
N THR A 202 -7.67 -9.52 10.58
CA THR A 202 -8.01 -8.23 11.20
C THR A 202 -7.22 -8.01 12.48
N MET A 203 -6.70 -6.81 12.63
CA MET A 203 -5.91 -6.36 13.78
C MET A 203 -6.70 -5.32 14.57
N ASP A 204 -6.45 -5.22 15.87
CA ASP A 204 -7.17 -4.29 16.76
C ASP A 204 -7.01 -2.81 16.37
N THR A 205 -5.88 -2.46 15.76
CA THR A 205 -5.60 -1.09 15.31
C THR A 205 -4.81 -1.09 14.01
N PRO A 206 -4.81 0.01 13.24
CA PRO A 206 -3.95 0.18 12.08
C PRO A 206 -2.45 0.00 12.39
N LEU A 207 -2.00 0.45 13.56
CA LEU A 207 -0.60 0.31 13.97
C LEU A 207 -0.16 -1.15 14.03
N HIS A 208 -1.04 -2.02 14.52
CA HIS A 208 -0.79 -3.45 14.58
C HIS A 208 -0.69 -4.07 13.17
N ALA A 209 -1.47 -3.58 12.21
CA ALA A 209 -1.34 -4.04 10.83
C ALA A 209 -0.02 -3.54 10.19
N GLU A 210 0.31 -2.27 10.40
CA GLU A 210 1.51 -1.63 9.83
C GLU A 210 2.80 -2.34 10.27
N ILE A 211 2.92 -2.75 11.54
CA ILE A 211 4.13 -3.42 12.03
C ILE A 211 4.31 -4.83 11.46
N HIS A 212 3.26 -5.45 10.93
CA HIS A 212 3.37 -6.75 10.28
C HIS A 212 4.00 -6.68 8.87
N ASN A 213 4.42 -5.50 8.45
CA ASN A 213 5.20 -5.35 7.23
C ASN A 213 6.68 -5.68 7.49
N SER A 214 7.09 -6.89 7.16
CA SER A 214 8.48 -7.32 7.30
C SER A 214 9.49 -6.46 6.53
N SER A 215 9.03 -5.78 5.48
CA SER A 215 9.89 -4.85 4.72
C SER A 215 10.45 -3.71 5.56
N LEU A 216 9.80 -3.35 6.68
CA LEU A 216 10.23 -2.26 7.55
C LEU A 216 11.54 -2.55 8.29
N TYR A 217 11.85 -3.82 8.57
CA TYR A 217 13.08 -4.21 9.27
C TYR A 217 14.06 -5.01 8.42
N VAL A 218 13.63 -5.48 7.26
CA VAL A 218 14.48 -6.22 6.32
C VAL A 218 15.14 -5.29 5.30
N HIS A 219 14.35 -4.41 4.66
CA HIS A 219 14.88 -3.60 3.58
C HIS A 219 15.86 -2.49 4.02
N PRO A 220 15.65 -1.74 5.11
CA PRO A 220 16.60 -0.71 5.48
C PRO A 220 18.03 -1.22 5.70
N PRO A 221 18.29 -2.30 6.47
CA PRO A 221 19.63 -2.85 6.58
C PRO A 221 20.20 -3.34 5.24
N LEU A 222 19.35 -3.93 4.36
CA LEU A 222 19.79 -4.35 3.04
C LEU A 222 20.24 -3.18 2.17
N PHE A 223 19.56 -2.04 2.23
CA PHE A 223 19.91 -0.86 1.46
C PHE A 223 21.00 -0.01 2.10
N MET A 224 21.16 -0.08 3.41
CA MET A 224 22.15 0.69 4.18
C MET A 224 23.39 -0.12 4.55
N ASN A 225 23.66 -1.23 3.87
CA ASN A 225 24.87 -1.99 4.08
C ASN A 225 26.10 -1.24 3.52
N GLN A 226 27.29 -1.64 3.97
CA GLN A 226 28.55 -0.98 3.64
C GLN A 226 28.77 -0.81 2.12
N PHE A 227 28.37 -1.78 1.30
CA PHE A 227 28.54 -1.72 -0.15
C PHE A 227 27.59 -0.70 -0.80
N SER A 228 26.35 -0.69 -0.38
CA SER A 228 25.35 0.25 -0.88
C SER A 228 25.68 1.68 -0.48
N LEU A 229 26.06 1.90 0.78
CA LEU A 229 26.46 3.23 1.26
C LEU A 229 27.69 3.75 0.53
N LYS A 230 28.71 2.90 0.35
CA LYS A 230 29.92 3.27 -0.42
C LYS A 230 29.54 3.68 -1.85
N ALA A 231 28.72 2.89 -2.53
CA ALA A 231 28.28 3.21 -3.89
C ALA A 231 27.49 4.52 -3.96
N VAL A 232 26.63 4.80 -2.97
CA VAL A 232 25.86 6.06 -2.89
C VAL A 232 26.78 7.26 -2.66
N PHE A 233 27.74 7.16 -1.73
CA PHE A 233 28.64 8.28 -1.41
C PHE A 233 29.68 8.52 -2.51
N GLU A 234 30.11 7.48 -3.22
CA GLU A 234 31.07 7.59 -4.32
C GLU A 234 30.38 7.89 -5.67
N GLY A 235 29.04 7.95 -5.70
CA GLY A 235 28.27 8.17 -6.94
C GLY A 235 28.37 7.03 -7.96
N THR A 236 28.77 5.83 -7.52
CA THR A 236 28.91 4.67 -8.39
C THR A 236 27.57 3.93 -8.55
N LYS A 237 27.41 3.18 -9.64
CA LYS A 237 26.21 2.33 -9.81
C LYS A 237 26.28 1.15 -8.85
N VAL A 238 25.26 1.01 -8.01
CA VAL A 238 25.12 -0.15 -7.14
C VAL A 238 24.80 -1.38 -8.00
N PRO A 239 25.57 -2.46 -7.93
CA PRO A 239 25.25 -3.68 -8.65
C PRO A 239 23.89 -4.25 -8.19
N VAL A 240 23.09 -4.72 -9.15
CA VAL A 240 21.72 -5.24 -8.88
C VAL A 240 21.70 -6.39 -7.87
N TYR A 241 22.73 -7.20 -7.82
CA TYR A 241 22.82 -8.33 -6.87
C TYR A 241 22.94 -7.91 -5.39
N VAL A 242 23.33 -6.67 -5.09
CA VAL A 242 23.35 -6.16 -3.71
C VAL A 242 21.94 -6.12 -3.10
N TYR A 243 20.92 -6.04 -3.93
CA TYR A 243 19.52 -6.02 -3.52
C TYR A 243 18.86 -7.41 -3.50
N LYS A 244 19.59 -8.45 -3.88
CA LYS A 244 19.07 -9.81 -3.89
C LYS A 244 19.40 -10.51 -2.58
N LEU A 245 18.38 -11.09 -1.98
CA LEU A 245 18.53 -12.00 -0.86
C LEU A 245 19.15 -13.30 -1.34
N PHE A 246 19.79 -14.04 -0.41
CA PHE A 246 20.34 -15.37 -0.68
C PHE A 246 19.51 -16.18 -1.70
N PRO A 247 20.13 -16.92 -2.63
CA PRO A 247 21.58 -17.22 -2.73
C PRO A 247 22.40 -16.20 -3.54
N GLU A 248 21.80 -15.16 -4.05
CA GLU A 248 22.43 -14.27 -5.05
C GLU A 248 23.03 -12.97 -4.45
N GLY A 249 22.84 -12.75 -3.15
CA GLY A 249 23.34 -11.55 -2.46
C GLY A 249 24.11 -11.87 -1.18
N PRO A 250 24.95 -10.94 -0.71
CA PRO A 250 25.77 -11.15 0.47
C PRO A 250 24.95 -10.96 1.75
N ILE A 251 24.19 -11.96 2.16
CA ILE A 251 23.63 -11.97 3.52
C ILE A 251 24.75 -12.35 4.48
N THR A 252 25.21 -11.36 5.24
CA THR A 252 26.23 -11.54 6.27
C THR A 252 25.57 -11.67 7.65
N MET A 253 26.29 -12.23 8.61
CA MET A 253 25.85 -12.28 10.00
C MET A 253 25.62 -10.86 10.58
N THR A 254 26.41 -9.89 10.16
CA THR A 254 26.22 -8.47 10.51
C THR A 254 24.88 -7.97 10.02
N LEU A 255 24.52 -8.25 8.77
CA LEU A 255 23.23 -7.83 8.21
C LEU A 255 22.03 -8.44 8.95
N ILE A 256 22.14 -9.73 9.28
CA ILE A 256 21.11 -10.42 10.09
C ILE A 256 21.01 -9.77 11.49
N HIS A 257 22.13 -9.41 12.08
CA HIS A 257 22.16 -8.71 13.36
C HIS A 257 21.44 -7.35 13.29
N GLU A 258 21.73 -6.54 12.26
CA GLU A 258 21.06 -5.25 12.04
C GLU A 258 19.55 -5.40 11.83
N MET A 259 19.13 -6.38 11.05
CA MET A 259 17.70 -6.69 10.87
C MET A 259 17.02 -7.04 12.20
N ARG A 260 17.72 -7.81 13.05
CA ARG A 260 17.23 -8.17 14.39
C ARG A 260 17.13 -6.96 15.31
N LEU A 261 18.14 -6.08 15.30
CA LEU A 261 18.13 -4.84 16.09
C LEU A 261 16.95 -3.95 15.67
N MET A 262 16.75 -3.71 14.39
CA MET A 262 15.61 -2.92 13.90
C MET A 262 14.27 -3.51 14.32
N TRP A 263 14.12 -4.83 14.23
CA TRP A 263 12.91 -5.50 14.70
C TRP A 263 12.70 -5.30 16.20
N GLN A 264 13.76 -5.42 17.02
CA GLN A 264 13.70 -5.21 18.47
C GLN A 264 13.31 -3.77 18.81
N GLU A 265 13.90 -2.78 18.13
CA GLU A 265 13.55 -1.35 18.33
C GLU A 265 12.08 -1.07 17.99
N MET A 266 11.58 -1.60 16.89
CA MET A 266 10.14 -1.48 16.56
C MET A 266 9.26 -2.09 17.64
N MET A 267 9.62 -3.25 18.18
CA MET A 267 8.88 -3.88 19.28
C MET A 267 8.92 -3.06 20.57
N MET A 268 10.05 -2.40 20.87
CA MET A 268 10.17 -1.48 22.01
C MET A 268 9.28 -0.24 21.83
N ILE A 269 9.27 0.34 20.63
CA ILE A 269 8.39 1.47 20.30
C ILE A 269 6.93 1.11 20.56
N LEU A 270 6.48 -0.04 20.04
CA LEU A 270 5.11 -0.51 20.27
C LEU A 270 4.78 -0.71 21.74
N LYS A 271 5.70 -1.31 22.50
CA LYS A 271 5.52 -1.52 23.93
C LYS A 271 5.37 -0.20 24.67
N LYS A 272 6.15 0.81 24.27
CA LYS A 272 6.07 2.15 24.86
C LYS A 272 4.76 2.85 24.50
N ILE A 273 4.33 2.79 23.24
CA ILE A 273 3.04 3.34 22.80
C ILE A 273 1.89 2.68 23.59
N LYS A 274 1.89 1.35 23.73
CA LYS A 274 0.89 0.63 24.52
C LYS A 274 0.83 1.09 25.97
N GLY A 275 1.97 1.30 26.60
CA GLY A 275 2.06 1.81 27.97
C GLY A 275 1.51 3.24 28.12
N THR A 276 1.61 4.07 27.10
CA THR A 276 1.18 5.48 27.13
C THR A 276 -0.31 5.65 26.82
N PHE A 277 -0.90 4.81 25.94
CA PHE A 277 -2.28 4.96 25.46
C PHE A 277 -3.28 3.95 26.04
N GLY A 278 -2.91 3.21 27.09
CA GLY A 278 -3.82 2.35 27.87
C GLY A 278 -3.92 0.90 27.39
N GLN A 279 -4.37 0.06 28.29
CA GLN A 279 -4.53 -1.38 28.12
C GLN A 279 -5.74 -1.70 27.21
N SER A 280 -5.56 -1.68 25.92
CA SER A 280 -6.51 -2.33 25.01
C SER A 280 -5.74 -3.14 23.99
N SER A 281 -5.32 -4.32 24.39
CA SER A 281 -5.21 -5.48 23.48
C SER A 281 -4.54 -6.68 24.13
N LYS A 282 -5.28 -7.75 24.19
CA LYS A 282 -4.82 -9.12 24.43
C LYS A 282 -4.21 -9.70 23.15
N VAL A 283 -3.19 -9.13 22.55
CA VAL A 283 -2.53 -9.80 21.41
C VAL A 283 -1.10 -9.31 21.22
N TYR A 284 -0.23 -9.74 22.11
CA TYR A 284 1.15 -9.99 21.77
C TYR A 284 1.54 -11.36 22.34
N GLY A 285 1.03 -12.41 21.70
CA GLY A 285 1.70 -13.69 21.79
C GLY A 285 3.11 -13.52 21.25
N GLU A 286 4.08 -14.01 21.97
CA GLU A 286 5.47 -14.12 21.57
C GLU A 286 5.53 -14.73 20.15
N ARG A 287 5.57 -13.91 19.11
CA ARG A 287 5.87 -14.43 17.78
C ARG A 287 7.37 -14.66 17.71
N LYS A 288 7.73 -15.93 17.76
CA LYS A 288 9.03 -16.39 17.26
C LYS A 288 9.23 -15.80 15.86
N LEU A 289 10.45 -15.34 15.57
CA LEU A 289 10.84 -14.92 14.22
C LEU A 289 10.29 -15.96 13.22
N PRO A 290 9.69 -15.56 12.09
CA PRO A 290 9.09 -16.49 11.13
C PRO A 290 10.09 -17.40 10.43
N TYR A 291 11.36 -17.30 10.77
CA TYR A 291 12.44 -18.15 10.28
C TYR A 291 13.32 -18.57 11.46
N THR A 292 13.10 -19.76 11.98
CA THR A 292 14.17 -20.55 12.61
C THR A 292 15.13 -20.92 11.47
N LEU A 293 16.30 -20.29 11.46
CA LEU A 293 17.47 -20.76 10.72
C LEU A 293 17.96 -22.07 11.32
#